data_fa45f5407f63cbf56a58671753cebcef
#
_entry.id   fa45f5407f63cbf56a58671753cebcef
#
_cell.length_a   1.000
_cell.length_b   1.000
_cell.length_c   1.000
_cell.angle_alpha   90.00
_cell.angle_beta   90.00
_cell.angle_gamma   90.00
#
_symmetry.space_group_name_H-M   'P 1'
#
loop_
_entity.id
_entity.type
_entity.pdbx_description
1 polymer ?
#
loop_
_entity_poly.entity_id
_entity_poly.type
_entity_poly.pdbx_seq_one_letter_code
_entity_poly.pdbx_strand_id
1 'polypeptide(L)'
;MVNVKNINSNSNDFDAIVVGSGISGGWAAKELCEKGLKVALIERGKNTIHGKDYLGEGKAPWDLPYHGKIPEDTLNNEYFIQQQNYALNQSTKHFFVSDKENPYKTEKDKPFSWIRGYQLGGRSLLWYRQSYRWCEMDFEANKIDGNGVDWPIRYKDIAPWYDYVETFAGISGSKEGLPQLPDGKFLPPMEMNCVELEVKKNIENKFPGRKMIIGRCAHLTKPTKEHLELGRGSAKLETNVREAVRLVHTSVHCQQHYPRQGGPIT
;
A
#
# COMPACT_ATOMS: atom_id res chain seq x y z
N MET A 1 -5.29 0.83 21.51
CA MET A 1 -4.58 1.91 22.22
C MET A 1 -3.11 1.70 22.00
N VAL A 2 -2.46 2.60 21.28
CA VAL A 2 -1.01 2.64 21.21
C VAL A 2 -0.54 3.06 22.59
N ASN A 3 0.07 2.15 23.33
CA ASN A 3 0.74 2.52 24.57
C ASN A 3 2.01 3.29 24.17
N VAL A 4 1.90 4.61 24.13
CA VAL A 4 3.08 5.46 24.26
C VAL A 4 3.58 5.23 25.70
N LYS A 5 4.39 4.21 25.89
CA LYS A 5 5.11 4.08 27.15
C LYS A 5 6.01 5.29 27.25
N ASN A 6 5.74 6.16 28.19
CA ASN A 6 6.75 7.11 28.67
C ASN A 6 8.00 6.30 28.95
N ILE A 7 9.07 6.66 28.26
CA ILE A 7 10.39 6.06 28.38
C ILE A 7 10.91 6.49 29.76
N ASN A 8 10.52 5.76 30.80
CA ASN A 8 11.15 5.90 32.10
C ASN A 8 12.48 5.18 32.06
N SER A 9 13.51 5.94 32.26
CA SER A 9 14.92 5.71 32.24
C SER A 9 15.43 4.52 33.06
N ASN A 10 15.32 3.28 32.57
CA ASN A 10 16.25 2.22 32.97
C ASN A 10 16.31 1.19 31.85
N SER A 11 17.41 1.20 31.10
CA SER A 11 17.79 0.31 29.97
C SER A 11 16.87 0.40 28.73
N ASN A 12 16.90 1.53 28.05
CA ASN A 12 16.35 1.68 26.69
C ASN A 12 17.40 1.35 25.61
N ASP A 13 18.13 0.27 25.81
CA ASP A 13 19.02 -0.24 24.79
C ASP A 13 18.20 -0.96 23.74
N PHE A 14 18.32 -0.53 22.49
CA PHE A 14 17.72 -1.16 21.33
C PHE A 14 18.83 -1.65 20.41
N ASP A 15 18.62 -2.81 19.78
CA ASP A 15 19.54 -3.36 18.80
C ASP A 15 19.45 -2.62 17.47
N ALA A 16 18.26 -2.06 17.16
CA ALA A 16 18.01 -1.32 15.95
C ALA A 16 16.95 -0.22 16.14
N ILE A 17 17.10 0.86 15.37
CA ILE A 17 16.14 1.96 15.29
C ILE A 17 15.64 2.05 13.87
N VAL A 18 14.31 1.97 13.67
CA VAL A 18 13.65 2.18 12.41
C VAL A 18 12.90 3.51 12.44
N VAL A 19 13.18 4.41 11.50
CA VAL A 19 12.55 5.72 11.40
C VAL A 19 11.51 5.72 10.31
N GLY A 20 10.25 5.92 10.71
CA GLY A 20 9.09 5.88 9.84
C GLY A 20 8.43 4.51 9.79
N SER A 21 7.10 4.48 9.96
CA SER A 21 6.28 3.27 9.97
C SER A 21 5.56 3.01 8.64
N GLY A 22 5.98 3.66 7.57
CA GLY A 22 5.48 3.38 6.22
C GLY A 22 5.79 1.96 5.79
N ILE A 23 5.40 1.58 4.57
CA ILE A 23 5.52 0.19 4.10
C ILE A 23 6.96 -0.35 4.23
N SER A 24 7.97 0.43 3.90
CA SER A 24 9.38 0.01 4.01
C SER A 24 9.83 -0.14 5.45
N GLY A 25 9.50 0.83 6.31
CA GLY A 25 9.87 0.78 7.73
C GLY A 25 9.13 -0.31 8.48
N GLY A 26 7.85 -0.54 8.15
CA GLY A 26 7.08 -1.65 8.70
C GLY A 26 7.70 -3.02 8.37
N TRP A 27 8.12 -3.21 7.12
CA TRP A 27 8.84 -4.44 6.71
C TRP A 27 10.18 -4.59 7.41
N ALA A 28 10.99 -3.50 7.48
CA ALA A 28 12.27 -3.54 8.16
C ALA A 28 12.11 -3.90 9.65
N ALA A 29 11.16 -3.27 10.34
CA ALA A 29 10.89 -3.58 11.74
C ALA A 29 10.44 -5.02 11.94
N LYS A 30 9.54 -5.53 11.06
CA LYS A 30 9.09 -6.92 11.07
C LYS A 30 10.28 -7.88 10.96
N GLU A 31 11.09 -7.73 9.91
CA GLU A 31 12.22 -8.63 9.65
C GLU A 31 13.25 -8.64 10.80
N LEU A 32 13.55 -7.47 11.35
CA LEU A 32 14.46 -7.35 12.47
C LEU A 32 13.92 -7.99 13.75
N CYS A 33 12.64 -7.76 14.05
CA CYS A 33 12.00 -8.35 15.22
C CYS A 33 11.86 -9.88 15.10
N GLU A 34 11.53 -10.40 13.92
CA GLU A 34 11.45 -11.86 13.68
C GLU A 34 12.81 -12.56 13.81
N LYS A 35 13.90 -11.82 13.63
CA LYS A 35 15.27 -12.27 13.91
C LYS A 35 15.67 -12.13 15.38
N GLY A 36 14.76 -11.75 16.25
CA GLY A 36 14.97 -11.64 17.70
C GLY A 36 15.57 -10.32 18.16
N LEU A 37 15.72 -9.32 17.29
CA LEU A 37 16.27 -8.02 17.65
C LEU A 37 15.22 -7.17 18.39
N LYS A 38 15.68 -6.39 19.38
CA LYS A 38 14.88 -5.38 20.07
C LYS A 38 14.88 -4.09 19.24
N VAL A 39 13.74 -3.76 18.65
CA VAL A 39 13.63 -2.66 17.68
C VAL A 39 12.81 -1.51 18.23
N ALA A 40 13.34 -0.28 18.10
CA ALA A 40 12.56 0.95 18.28
C ALA A 40 12.04 1.42 16.91
N LEU A 41 10.71 1.48 16.75
CA LEU A 41 10.08 2.09 15.59
C LEU A 41 9.59 3.48 15.93
N ILE A 42 10.18 4.49 15.30
CA ILE A 42 9.86 5.90 15.54
C ILE A 42 9.00 6.43 14.40
N GLU A 43 7.82 6.96 14.73
CA GLU A 43 6.88 7.55 13.76
C GLU A 43 6.50 8.96 14.20
N ARG A 44 6.54 9.90 13.25
CA ARG A 44 6.14 11.29 13.51
C ARG A 44 4.64 11.53 13.37
N GLY A 45 3.97 10.65 12.62
CA GLY A 45 2.57 10.80 12.27
C GLY A 45 1.62 10.37 13.39
N LYS A 46 0.40 10.85 13.31
CA LYS A 46 -0.66 10.48 14.25
C LYS A 46 -1.14 9.05 14.02
N ASN A 47 -1.62 8.41 15.07
CA ASN A 47 -2.35 7.16 14.95
C ASN A 47 -3.76 7.44 14.38
N THR A 48 -4.04 6.86 13.22
CA THR A 48 -5.34 6.97 12.53
C THR A 48 -6.07 5.65 12.68
N ILE A 49 -7.19 5.67 13.38
CA ILE A 49 -7.94 4.47 13.75
C ILE A 49 -9.05 4.24 12.74
N HIS A 50 -9.03 3.07 12.10
CA HIS A 50 -10.09 2.58 11.22
C HIS A 50 -11.45 2.54 11.95
N GLY A 51 -12.52 2.92 11.27
CA GLY A 51 -13.85 2.99 11.84
C GLY A 51 -14.12 4.24 12.70
N LYS A 52 -13.07 4.99 13.09
CA LYS A 52 -13.18 6.21 13.90
C LYS A 52 -12.72 7.45 13.16
N ASP A 53 -11.52 7.39 12.58
CA ASP A 53 -10.85 8.56 12.05
C ASP A 53 -10.91 8.62 10.50
N TYR A 54 -11.48 7.60 9.86
CA TYR A 54 -11.62 7.53 8.40
C TYR A 54 -12.86 8.29 7.95
N LEU A 55 -12.67 9.51 7.45
CA LEU A 55 -13.75 10.47 7.16
C LEU A 55 -14.78 9.98 6.14
N GLY A 56 -14.35 9.17 5.20
CA GLY A 56 -15.18 8.66 4.09
C GLY A 56 -15.71 7.25 4.28
N GLU A 57 -15.37 6.59 5.40
CA GLU A 57 -15.74 5.21 5.61
C GLU A 57 -17.26 5.04 5.78
N GLY A 58 -17.85 4.14 5.00
CA GLY A 58 -19.29 3.88 5.02
C GLY A 58 -20.16 5.01 4.48
N LYS A 59 -19.56 6.07 3.90
CA LYS A 59 -20.28 7.20 3.32
C LYS A 59 -20.22 7.19 1.80
N ALA A 60 -21.35 7.47 1.18
CA ALA A 60 -21.37 7.73 -0.25
C ALA A 60 -20.88 9.16 -0.55
N PRO A 61 -20.42 9.45 -1.78
CA PRO A 61 -19.92 10.79 -2.12
C PRO A 61 -20.92 11.92 -1.80
N TRP A 62 -22.20 11.69 -1.97
CA TRP A 62 -23.27 12.69 -1.68
C TRP A 62 -23.50 12.91 -0.17
N ASP A 63 -23.06 12.02 0.70
CA ASP A 63 -23.13 12.17 2.16
C ASP A 63 -21.93 12.95 2.72
N LEU A 64 -20.93 13.21 1.88
CA LEU A 64 -19.75 13.97 2.23
C LEU A 64 -19.96 15.47 1.95
N PRO A 65 -19.29 16.36 2.72
CA PRO A 65 -19.27 17.79 2.41
C PRO A 65 -18.88 18.02 0.94
N TYR A 66 -19.57 18.96 0.29
CA TYR A 66 -19.34 19.33 -1.12
C TYR A 66 -19.38 18.13 -2.08
N HIS A 67 -20.23 17.13 -1.80
CA HIS A 67 -20.35 15.89 -2.58
C HIS A 67 -19.00 15.17 -2.79
N GLY A 68 -18.16 15.17 -1.76
CA GLY A 68 -16.85 14.51 -1.77
C GLY A 68 -15.71 15.33 -2.41
N LYS A 69 -16.00 16.50 -2.97
CA LYS A 69 -14.98 17.41 -3.52
C LYS A 69 -14.41 18.32 -2.44
N ILE A 70 -13.15 18.69 -2.55
CA ILE A 70 -12.56 19.73 -1.71
C ILE A 70 -12.77 21.08 -2.40
N PRO A 71 -13.23 22.13 -1.71
CA PRO A 71 -13.35 23.46 -2.28
C PRO A 71 -12.02 23.96 -2.84
N GLU A 72 -12.08 24.70 -3.95
CA GLU A 72 -10.90 25.20 -4.66
C GLU A 72 -10.03 26.11 -3.77
N ASP A 73 -10.66 26.96 -2.98
CA ASP A 73 -9.95 27.81 -2.01
C ASP A 73 -9.15 26.98 -1.01
N THR A 74 -9.68 25.88 -0.54
CA THR A 74 -8.98 24.96 0.36
C THR A 74 -7.84 24.26 -0.35
N LEU A 75 -8.05 23.79 -1.59
CA LEU A 75 -6.98 23.18 -2.40
C LEU A 75 -5.82 24.14 -2.60
N ASN A 76 -6.11 25.36 -3.00
CA ASN A 76 -5.10 26.38 -3.31
C ASN A 76 -4.38 26.91 -2.06
N ASN A 77 -5.05 26.97 -0.92
CA ASN A 77 -4.46 27.53 0.31
C ASN A 77 -3.80 26.47 1.21
N GLU A 78 -4.31 25.23 1.23
CA GLU A 78 -3.85 24.21 2.18
C GLU A 78 -3.18 23.02 1.51
N TYR A 79 -3.58 22.68 0.27
CA TYR A 79 -3.15 21.45 -0.42
C TYR A 79 -2.55 21.73 -1.81
N PHE A 80 -1.89 22.90 -1.97
CA PHE A 80 -1.44 23.38 -3.29
C PHE A 80 -0.44 22.46 -3.99
N ILE A 81 0.25 21.57 -3.28
CA ILE A 81 1.10 20.51 -3.84
C ILE A 81 0.32 19.18 -3.84
N GLN A 82 -0.34 18.84 -2.72
CA GLN A 82 -1.04 17.56 -2.57
C GLN A 82 -2.17 17.41 -3.57
N GLN A 83 -2.81 18.48 -4.04
CA GLN A 83 -3.87 18.45 -5.05
C GLN A 83 -3.46 17.84 -6.39
N GLN A 84 -2.17 17.71 -6.67
CA GLN A 84 -1.68 16.99 -7.84
C GLN A 84 -1.96 15.48 -7.77
N ASN A 85 -2.32 14.97 -6.60
CA ASN A 85 -2.67 13.57 -6.45
C ASN A 85 -4.17 13.35 -6.63
N TYR A 86 -4.54 12.53 -7.60
CA TYR A 86 -5.93 12.21 -7.94
C TYR A 86 -6.74 11.58 -6.78
N ALA A 87 -6.06 10.99 -5.80
CA ALA A 87 -6.69 10.38 -4.65
C ALA A 87 -7.07 11.40 -3.56
N LEU A 88 -6.68 12.68 -3.68
CA LEU A 88 -7.05 13.70 -2.73
C LEU A 88 -8.51 14.15 -2.95
N ASN A 89 -9.36 13.87 -1.98
CA ASN A 89 -10.76 14.28 -1.95
C ASN A 89 -11.25 14.37 -0.50
N GLN A 90 -12.52 14.71 -0.27
CA GLN A 90 -13.06 14.83 1.11
C GLN A 90 -12.96 13.55 1.93
N SER A 91 -13.06 12.38 1.30
CA SER A 91 -12.97 11.10 2.01
C SER A 91 -11.55 10.72 2.40
N THR A 92 -10.54 11.24 1.71
CA THR A 92 -9.14 10.84 1.86
C THR A 92 -8.21 11.95 2.33
N LYS A 93 -8.66 13.19 2.39
CA LYS A 93 -7.81 14.36 2.73
C LYS A 93 -7.05 14.22 4.05
N HIS A 94 -7.59 13.50 5.02
CA HIS A 94 -6.95 13.25 6.31
C HIS A 94 -5.69 12.39 6.22
N PHE A 95 -5.45 11.72 5.08
CA PHE A 95 -4.22 10.99 4.78
C PHE A 95 -3.15 11.85 4.10
N PHE A 96 -3.45 13.09 3.78
CA PHE A 96 -2.52 14.03 3.18
C PHE A 96 -2.14 15.12 4.18
N VAL A 97 -0.94 15.63 4.07
CA VAL A 97 -0.52 16.76 4.89
C VAL A 97 -1.11 18.07 4.35
N SER A 98 -1.33 19.03 5.23
CA SER A 98 -1.50 20.43 4.82
C SER A 98 -0.15 20.99 4.40
N ASP A 99 -0.01 21.44 3.15
CA ASP A 99 1.23 22.06 2.65
C ASP A 99 1.52 23.38 3.36
N LYS A 100 0.46 24.08 3.79
CA LYS A 100 0.56 25.30 4.57
C LYS A 100 1.20 25.08 5.94
N GLU A 101 0.78 24.02 6.64
CA GLU A 101 1.31 23.67 7.97
C GLU A 101 2.65 22.94 7.91
N ASN A 102 2.94 22.30 6.78
CA ASN A 102 4.13 21.48 6.57
C ASN A 102 4.92 21.91 5.34
N PRO A 103 5.40 23.15 5.28
CA PRO A 103 6.15 23.63 4.13
C PRO A 103 7.49 22.91 4.01
N TYR A 104 8.00 22.81 2.78
CA TYR A 104 9.36 22.37 2.50
C TYR A 104 9.97 23.23 1.39
N LYS A 105 11.28 23.15 1.26
CA LYS A 105 12.03 23.91 0.26
C LYS A 105 12.65 22.92 -0.75
N THR A 106 12.65 23.34 -2.01
CA THR A 106 13.38 22.67 -3.09
C THR A 106 14.43 23.62 -3.64
N GLU A 107 15.46 23.08 -4.29
CA GLU A 107 16.37 23.89 -5.08
C GLU A 107 15.62 24.50 -6.26
N LYS A 108 15.98 25.73 -6.63
CA LYS A 108 15.27 26.52 -7.64
C LYS A 108 15.19 25.80 -9.00
N ASP A 109 16.26 25.12 -9.37
CA ASP A 109 16.40 24.43 -10.67
C ASP A 109 16.04 22.94 -10.61
N LYS A 110 15.62 22.46 -9.43
CA LYS A 110 15.21 21.06 -9.20
C LYS A 110 13.90 20.99 -8.44
N PRO A 111 12.80 21.44 -9.04
CA PRO A 111 11.50 21.42 -8.38
C PRO A 111 11.06 19.98 -8.07
N PHE A 112 10.47 19.79 -6.91
CA PHE A 112 9.99 18.49 -6.46
C PHE A 112 8.64 18.64 -5.76
N SER A 113 7.64 17.90 -6.25
CA SER A 113 6.30 17.85 -5.64
C SER A 113 6.21 16.66 -4.69
N TRP A 114 6.35 16.95 -3.40
CA TRP A 114 6.35 15.91 -2.39
C TRP A 114 4.93 15.59 -1.90
N ILE A 115 4.30 14.57 -2.47
CA ILE A 115 3.01 14.05 -2.01
C ILE A 115 3.26 13.15 -0.79
N ARG A 116 2.71 13.53 0.37
CA ARG A 116 3.03 12.87 1.65
C ARG A 116 1.86 12.87 2.63
N GLY A 117 1.93 11.96 3.59
CA GLY A 117 1.01 11.88 4.73
C GLY A 117 1.78 11.61 6.02
N TYR A 118 1.30 12.18 7.13
CA TYR A 118 1.90 12.02 8.46
C TYR A 118 0.93 11.26 9.37
N GLN A 119 0.89 9.95 9.17
CA GLN A 119 0.14 9.02 10.00
C GLN A 119 0.92 7.72 10.17
N LEU A 120 0.60 7.01 11.24
CA LEU A 120 1.11 5.66 11.48
C LEU A 120 0.74 4.76 10.29
N GLY A 121 1.73 4.11 9.68
CA GLY A 121 1.59 3.38 8.42
C GLY A 121 1.89 4.21 7.17
N GLY A 122 2.01 5.54 7.29
CA GLY A 122 2.37 6.42 6.17
C GLY A 122 1.44 6.27 4.98
N ARG A 123 2.00 6.27 3.78
CA ARG A 123 1.24 6.15 2.54
C ARG A 123 0.69 4.74 2.24
N SER A 124 1.05 3.73 3.04
CA SER A 124 0.44 2.40 2.89
C SER A 124 -1.07 2.43 3.13
N LEU A 125 -1.58 3.43 3.87
CA LEU A 125 -3.02 3.63 4.08
C LEU A 125 -3.77 4.10 2.83
N LEU A 126 -3.04 4.58 1.81
CA LEU A 126 -3.57 4.96 0.49
C LEU A 126 -3.23 3.92 -0.60
N TRP A 127 -2.72 2.76 -0.23
CA TRP A 127 -2.39 1.72 -1.18
C TRP A 127 -3.67 1.04 -1.70
N TYR A 128 -3.89 1.12 -3.02
CA TYR A 128 -5.02 0.47 -3.70
C TYR A 128 -4.84 -1.05 -3.86
N ARG A 129 -3.79 -1.62 -3.26
CA ARG A 129 -3.48 -3.04 -3.19
C ARG A 129 -3.12 -3.71 -4.50
N GLN A 130 -3.11 -3.01 -5.60
CA GLN A 130 -2.53 -3.54 -6.82
C GLN A 130 -1.05 -3.82 -6.61
N SER A 131 -0.61 -5.02 -7.03
CA SER A 131 0.73 -5.52 -6.72
C SER A 131 1.28 -6.23 -7.93
N TYR A 132 2.17 -5.53 -8.64
CA TYR A 132 2.83 -6.04 -9.82
C TYR A 132 4.34 -6.10 -9.60
N ARG A 133 4.99 -7.08 -10.22
CA ARG A 133 6.44 -7.17 -10.27
C ARG A 133 6.96 -6.32 -11.41
N TRP A 134 8.08 -5.69 -11.21
CA TRP A 134 8.88 -5.18 -12.29
C TRP A 134 9.51 -6.36 -13.06
N CYS A 135 9.60 -6.24 -14.38
CA CYS A 135 10.25 -7.24 -15.21
C CYS A 135 11.73 -6.89 -15.45
N GLU A 136 12.46 -7.74 -16.15
CA GLU A 136 13.87 -7.49 -16.44
C GLU A 136 14.09 -6.16 -17.19
N MET A 137 13.18 -5.81 -18.09
CA MET A 137 13.25 -4.56 -18.85
C MET A 137 13.19 -3.32 -17.95
N ASP A 138 12.39 -3.36 -16.87
CA ASP A 138 12.32 -2.26 -15.90
C ASP A 138 13.65 -2.06 -15.16
N PHE A 139 14.34 -3.16 -14.82
CA PHE A 139 15.65 -3.10 -14.16
C PHE A 139 16.77 -2.65 -15.09
N GLU A 140 16.63 -2.86 -16.38
CA GLU A 140 17.63 -2.46 -17.41
C GLU A 140 17.27 -1.16 -18.12
N ALA A 141 16.15 -0.51 -17.79
CA ALA A 141 15.65 0.66 -18.50
C ALA A 141 16.70 1.75 -18.69
N ASN A 142 17.39 2.16 -17.61
CA ASN A 142 18.42 3.18 -17.68
C ASN A 142 19.58 2.80 -18.61
N LYS A 143 20.00 1.54 -18.61
CA LYS A 143 21.05 1.01 -19.49
C LYS A 143 20.60 1.01 -20.95
N ILE A 144 19.36 0.58 -21.20
CA ILE A 144 18.79 0.48 -22.56
C ILE A 144 18.57 1.87 -23.15
N ASP A 145 17.98 2.78 -22.37
CA ASP A 145 17.66 4.14 -22.81
C ASP A 145 18.88 5.08 -22.82
N GLY A 146 19.98 4.69 -22.17
CA GLY A 146 21.18 5.52 -22.04
C GLY A 146 20.99 6.72 -21.10
N ASN A 147 19.97 6.69 -20.24
CA ASN A 147 19.66 7.76 -19.29
C ASN A 147 19.94 7.34 -17.86
N GLY A 148 20.61 8.22 -17.10
CA GLY A 148 20.93 7.97 -15.69
C GLY A 148 21.99 6.89 -15.49
N VAL A 149 21.90 6.19 -14.37
CA VAL A 149 22.86 5.13 -13.97
C VAL A 149 22.17 3.78 -14.04
N ASP A 150 22.84 2.80 -14.62
CA ASP A 150 22.35 1.41 -14.61
C ASP A 150 22.21 0.89 -13.17
N TRP A 151 21.15 0.18 -12.89
CA TRP A 151 20.94 -0.40 -11.56
C TRP A 151 21.90 -1.58 -11.34
N PRO A 152 22.48 -1.70 -10.13
CA PRO A 152 23.38 -2.81 -9.81
C PRO A 152 22.67 -4.15 -9.59
N ILE A 153 21.36 -4.18 -9.70
CA ILE A 153 20.49 -5.35 -9.47
C ILE A 153 19.67 -5.66 -10.71
N ARG A 154 19.24 -6.91 -10.82
CA ARG A 154 18.40 -7.43 -11.91
C ARG A 154 17.17 -8.14 -11.32
N TYR A 155 16.20 -8.44 -12.16
CA TYR A 155 14.98 -9.14 -11.73
C TYR A 155 15.28 -10.42 -10.93
N LYS A 156 16.24 -11.23 -11.39
CA LYS A 156 16.64 -12.48 -10.72
C LYS A 156 17.08 -12.27 -9.27
N ASP A 157 17.66 -11.12 -8.95
CA ASP A 157 18.16 -10.81 -7.60
C ASP A 157 17.02 -10.47 -6.65
N ILE A 158 15.91 -9.96 -7.20
CA ILE A 158 14.73 -9.53 -6.45
C ILE A 158 13.58 -10.55 -6.48
N ALA A 159 13.53 -11.43 -7.47
CA ALA A 159 12.45 -12.41 -7.64
C ALA A 159 12.12 -13.23 -6.38
N PRO A 160 13.10 -13.74 -5.59
CA PRO A 160 12.80 -14.45 -4.35
C PRO A 160 12.11 -13.59 -3.30
N TRP A 161 12.42 -12.29 -3.27
CA TRP A 161 11.82 -11.33 -2.35
C TRP A 161 10.40 -10.97 -2.76
N TYR A 162 10.12 -10.88 -4.07
CA TYR A 162 8.74 -10.78 -4.56
C TYR A 162 7.92 -11.99 -4.11
N ASP A 163 8.44 -13.21 -4.27
CA ASP A 163 7.78 -14.43 -3.82
C ASP A 163 7.45 -14.39 -2.32
N TYR A 164 8.41 -13.92 -1.52
CA TYR A 164 8.24 -13.79 -0.08
C TYR A 164 7.15 -12.78 0.30
N VAL A 165 7.22 -11.58 -0.27
CA VAL A 165 6.26 -10.51 0.01
C VAL A 165 4.85 -10.88 -0.47
N GLU A 166 4.73 -11.44 -1.66
CA GLU A 166 3.44 -11.87 -2.21
C GLU A 166 2.76 -12.94 -1.37
N THR A 167 3.55 -13.91 -0.90
CA THR A 167 3.05 -14.96 -0.01
C THR A 167 2.60 -14.37 1.32
N PHE A 168 3.39 -13.51 1.93
CA PHE A 168 3.06 -12.88 3.21
C PHE A 168 1.85 -11.95 3.11
N ALA A 169 1.80 -11.09 2.09
CA ALA A 169 0.70 -10.14 1.89
C ALA A 169 -0.57 -10.79 1.33
N GLY A 170 -0.49 -12.02 0.86
CA GLY A 170 -1.62 -12.74 0.28
C GLY A 170 -2.07 -12.14 -1.04
N ILE A 171 -1.15 -11.96 -1.98
CA ILE A 171 -1.48 -11.45 -3.31
C ILE A 171 -2.26 -12.51 -4.09
N SER A 172 -3.43 -12.15 -4.58
CA SER A 172 -4.22 -12.98 -5.50
C SER A 172 -3.91 -12.62 -6.95
N GLY A 173 -3.93 -13.62 -7.83
CA GLY A 173 -3.66 -13.41 -9.25
C GLY A 173 -3.50 -14.69 -10.02
N SER A 174 -3.37 -14.58 -11.33
CA SER A 174 -3.13 -15.69 -12.24
C SER A 174 -1.70 -15.66 -12.81
N LYS A 175 -1.21 -16.84 -13.15
CA LYS A 175 0.05 -17.01 -13.89
C LYS A 175 -0.25 -16.95 -15.38
N GLU A 176 0.33 -15.98 -16.06
CA GLU A 176 0.01 -15.68 -17.45
C GLU A 176 1.17 -15.95 -18.40
N GLY A 177 2.38 -16.17 -17.89
CA GLY A 177 3.58 -16.41 -18.68
C GLY A 177 4.01 -15.21 -19.53
N LEU A 178 3.70 -13.99 -19.08
CA LEU A 178 4.00 -12.77 -19.83
C LEU A 178 5.36 -12.21 -19.43
N PRO A 179 6.30 -11.99 -20.37
CA PRO A 179 7.64 -11.47 -20.06
C PRO A 179 7.61 -10.12 -19.35
N GLN A 180 6.69 -9.23 -19.74
CA GLN A 180 6.51 -7.91 -19.15
C GLN A 180 5.78 -7.93 -17.80
N LEU A 181 5.24 -9.07 -17.40
CA LEU A 181 4.52 -9.26 -16.16
C LEU A 181 4.89 -10.61 -15.52
N PRO A 182 6.06 -10.72 -14.92
CA PRO A 182 6.56 -11.98 -14.38
C PRO A 182 5.58 -12.64 -13.41
N ASP A 183 5.48 -13.94 -13.49
CA ASP A 183 4.61 -14.72 -12.61
C ASP A 183 5.22 -14.85 -11.20
N GLY A 184 4.35 -15.06 -10.23
CA GLY A 184 4.70 -15.13 -8.82
C GLY A 184 3.96 -16.24 -8.08
N LYS A 185 4.01 -16.15 -6.74
CA LYS A 185 3.29 -17.05 -5.82
C LYS A 185 2.00 -16.39 -5.37
N PHE A 186 0.93 -16.66 -6.11
CA PHE A 186 -0.36 -16.02 -5.88
C PHE A 186 -1.36 -16.95 -5.19
N LEU A 187 -2.24 -16.37 -4.40
CA LEU A 187 -3.54 -16.96 -4.07
C LEU A 187 -4.40 -17.04 -5.34
N PRO A 188 -5.44 -17.89 -5.36
CA PRO A 188 -6.34 -17.95 -6.50
C PRO A 188 -6.83 -16.57 -6.95
N PRO A 189 -6.92 -16.30 -8.25
CA PRO A 189 -7.39 -15.02 -8.75
C PRO A 189 -8.86 -14.79 -8.39
N MET A 190 -9.29 -13.54 -8.41
CA MET A 190 -10.71 -13.19 -8.46
C MET A 190 -11.28 -13.61 -9.82
N GLU A 191 -12.55 -13.92 -9.85
CA GLU A 191 -13.23 -14.30 -11.09
C GLU A 191 -13.64 -13.06 -11.88
N MET A 192 -13.54 -13.16 -13.20
CA MET A 192 -14.09 -12.17 -14.11
C MET A 192 -15.62 -12.34 -14.20
N ASN A 193 -16.33 -11.23 -14.27
CA ASN A 193 -17.76 -11.26 -14.53
C ASN A 193 -18.06 -11.60 -16.01
N CYS A 194 -19.34 -11.83 -16.33
CA CYS A 194 -19.76 -12.24 -17.68
C CYS A 194 -19.38 -11.23 -18.78
N VAL A 195 -19.43 -9.94 -18.49
CA VAL A 195 -19.04 -8.88 -19.43
C VAL A 195 -17.54 -8.88 -19.67
N GLU A 196 -16.76 -8.99 -18.60
CA GLU A 196 -15.28 -9.06 -18.67
C GLU A 196 -14.82 -10.29 -19.47
N LEU A 197 -15.48 -11.45 -19.29
CA LEU A 197 -15.17 -12.66 -20.05
C LEU A 197 -15.45 -12.49 -21.54
N GLU A 198 -16.57 -11.85 -21.91
CA GLU A 198 -16.89 -11.60 -23.31
C GLU A 198 -15.94 -10.56 -23.94
N VAL A 199 -15.58 -9.51 -23.20
CA VAL A 199 -14.58 -8.51 -23.64
C VAL A 199 -13.22 -9.17 -23.83
N LYS A 200 -12.77 -10.02 -22.87
CA LYS A 200 -11.53 -10.79 -22.97
C LYS A 200 -11.49 -11.62 -24.25
N LYS A 201 -12.52 -12.41 -24.49
CA LYS A 201 -12.66 -13.23 -25.68
C LYS A 201 -12.56 -12.40 -26.97
N ASN A 202 -13.23 -11.26 -27.02
CA ASN A 202 -13.21 -10.37 -28.19
C ASN A 202 -11.83 -9.75 -28.42
N ILE A 203 -11.15 -9.30 -27.35
CA ILE A 203 -9.80 -8.74 -27.43
C ILE A 203 -8.81 -9.80 -27.94
N GLU A 204 -8.79 -10.96 -27.32
CA GLU A 204 -7.81 -12.02 -27.61
C GLU A 204 -8.02 -12.60 -29.03
N ASN A 205 -9.26 -12.62 -29.52
CA ASN A 205 -9.55 -13.05 -30.89
C ASN A 205 -9.19 -12.00 -31.95
N LYS A 206 -9.46 -10.71 -31.69
CA LYS A 206 -9.27 -9.64 -32.67
C LYS A 206 -7.85 -9.08 -32.70
N PHE A 207 -7.13 -9.21 -31.62
CA PHE A 207 -5.80 -8.61 -31.45
C PHE A 207 -4.79 -9.66 -31.00
N PRO A 208 -4.22 -10.44 -31.95
CA PRO A 208 -3.21 -11.44 -31.62
C PRO A 208 -2.06 -10.85 -30.78
N GLY A 209 -1.66 -11.55 -29.72
CA GLY A 209 -0.62 -11.09 -28.80
C GLY A 209 -1.07 -10.15 -27.68
N ARG A 210 -2.33 -9.70 -27.69
CA ARG A 210 -2.93 -8.97 -26.54
C ARG A 210 -3.61 -9.95 -25.60
N LYS A 211 -3.47 -9.67 -24.31
CA LYS A 211 -4.09 -10.44 -23.22
C LYS A 211 -4.88 -9.51 -22.32
N MET A 212 -6.07 -9.95 -21.93
CA MET A 212 -6.84 -9.36 -20.85
C MET A 212 -6.79 -10.28 -19.64
N ILE A 213 -6.20 -9.81 -18.55
CA ILE A 213 -5.99 -10.60 -17.34
C ILE A 213 -6.72 -10.00 -16.16
N ILE A 214 -6.98 -10.82 -15.13
CA ILE A 214 -7.45 -10.30 -13.86
C ILE A 214 -6.29 -9.58 -13.13
N GLY A 215 -6.60 -8.46 -12.47
CA GLY A 215 -5.60 -7.69 -11.73
C GLY A 215 -4.99 -8.49 -10.57
N ARG A 216 -3.69 -8.31 -10.34
CA ARG A 216 -2.99 -8.85 -9.16
C ARG A 216 -3.20 -7.90 -8.00
N CYS A 217 -3.73 -8.42 -6.91
CA CYS A 217 -4.18 -7.59 -5.80
C CYS A 217 -3.94 -8.28 -4.46
N ALA A 218 -3.54 -7.50 -3.46
CA ALA A 218 -3.48 -7.97 -2.07
C ALA A 218 -4.91 -8.17 -1.52
N HIS A 219 -5.54 -9.24 -1.96
CA HIS A 219 -6.88 -9.65 -1.54
C HIS A 219 -6.87 -11.14 -1.20
N LEU A 220 -7.21 -11.46 0.05
CA LEU A 220 -7.18 -12.82 0.57
C LEU A 220 -8.35 -13.64 0.02
N THR A 221 -8.26 -14.04 -1.24
CA THR A 221 -9.29 -14.86 -1.91
C THR A 221 -9.40 -16.26 -1.31
N LYS A 222 -8.27 -16.81 -0.86
CA LYS A 222 -8.18 -18.08 -0.14
C LYS A 222 -7.10 -17.98 0.92
N PRO A 223 -7.41 -17.42 2.11
CA PRO A 223 -6.41 -17.23 3.15
C PRO A 223 -5.85 -18.57 3.63
N THR A 224 -4.53 -18.63 3.84
CA THR A 224 -3.87 -19.74 4.50
C THR A 224 -4.02 -19.65 6.01
N LYS A 225 -3.66 -20.70 6.74
CA LYS A 225 -3.64 -20.68 8.21
C LYS A 225 -2.75 -19.57 8.75
N GLU A 226 -1.60 -19.36 8.13
CA GLU A 226 -0.66 -18.28 8.47
C GLU A 226 -1.28 -16.90 8.34
N HIS A 227 -1.97 -16.59 7.23
CA HIS A 227 -2.70 -15.35 7.05
C HIS A 227 -3.76 -15.11 8.15
N LEU A 228 -4.46 -16.17 8.57
CA LEU A 228 -5.48 -16.09 9.61
C LEU A 228 -4.87 -15.86 11.00
N GLU A 229 -3.73 -16.47 11.28
CA GLU A 229 -3.01 -16.28 12.55
C GLU A 229 -2.46 -14.86 12.67
N LEU A 230 -1.87 -14.31 11.63
CA LEU A 230 -1.41 -12.92 11.58
C LEU A 230 -2.56 -11.92 11.80
N GLY A 231 -3.71 -12.14 11.18
CA GLY A 231 -4.89 -11.29 11.33
C GLY A 231 -5.57 -11.38 12.70
N ARG A 232 -5.43 -12.49 13.40
CA ARG A 232 -6.05 -12.71 14.73
C ARG A 232 -5.18 -12.27 15.90
N GLY A 233 -3.95 -11.82 15.64
CA GLY A 233 -3.05 -11.38 16.69
C GLY A 233 -2.74 -12.48 17.68
N SER A 234 -1.95 -13.49 17.29
CA SER A 234 -1.51 -14.51 18.24
C SER A 234 -0.82 -13.84 19.43
N ALA A 235 -1.20 -14.28 20.64
CA ALA A 235 -0.92 -13.58 21.88
C ALA A 235 0.55 -13.57 22.33
N LYS A 236 1.49 -14.01 21.51
CA LYS A 236 2.89 -14.22 21.87
C LYS A 236 3.91 -13.29 21.21
N LEU A 237 3.50 -12.46 20.23
CA LEU A 237 4.43 -11.45 19.73
C LEU A 237 4.38 -10.23 20.64
N GLU A 238 5.55 -9.75 21.04
CA GLU A 238 5.65 -8.52 21.82
C GLU A 238 5.00 -7.35 21.08
N THR A 239 4.44 -6.41 21.83
CA THR A 239 3.54 -5.34 21.38
C THR A 239 4.07 -4.56 20.15
N ASN A 240 5.38 -4.48 19.99
CA ASN A 240 6.05 -3.70 18.94
C ASN A 240 6.03 -4.37 17.56
N VAL A 241 6.16 -5.70 17.51
CA VAL A 241 6.06 -6.48 16.25
C VAL A 241 4.61 -6.52 15.77
N ARG A 242 3.67 -6.64 16.71
CA ARG A 242 2.23 -6.64 16.41
C ARG A 242 1.80 -5.37 15.70
N GLU A 243 2.37 -4.23 16.05
CA GLU A 243 1.98 -2.96 15.47
C GLU A 243 2.55 -2.78 14.05
N ALA A 244 3.79 -3.15 13.81
CA ALA A 244 4.40 -3.12 12.48
C ALA A 244 3.69 -4.09 11.52
N VAL A 245 3.43 -5.32 11.95
CA VAL A 245 2.69 -6.34 11.19
C VAL A 245 1.24 -5.95 11.00
N ARG A 246 0.59 -5.39 12.03
CA ARG A 246 -0.79 -4.89 11.95
C ARG A 246 -0.92 -3.75 10.95
N LEU A 247 0.08 -2.88 10.77
CA LEU A 247 0.06 -1.80 9.81
C LEU A 247 0.13 -2.31 8.37
N VAL A 248 0.96 -3.30 8.10
CA VAL A 248 0.98 -3.98 6.80
C VAL A 248 -0.34 -4.71 6.57
N HIS A 249 -0.90 -5.36 7.60
CA HIS A 249 -2.18 -6.09 7.53
C HIS A 249 -3.42 -5.20 7.57
N THR A 250 -3.41 -4.08 8.27
CA THR A 250 -4.56 -3.16 8.31
C THR A 250 -4.77 -2.51 6.95
N SER A 251 -3.69 -2.22 6.22
CA SER A 251 -3.80 -1.81 4.82
C SER A 251 -4.38 -2.92 3.93
N VAL A 252 -4.22 -4.19 4.28
CA VAL A 252 -4.82 -5.35 3.60
C VAL A 252 -6.29 -5.56 4.01
N HIS A 253 -6.69 -5.25 5.25
CA HIS A 253 -8.05 -5.51 5.76
C HIS A 253 -9.08 -4.42 5.41
N CYS A 254 -8.64 -3.21 5.12
CA CYS A 254 -9.52 -2.04 4.96
C CYS A 254 -10.54 -2.16 3.80
N GLN A 255 -10.33 -3.06 2.83
CA GLN A 255 -11.27 -3.24 1.71
C GLN A 255 -12.23 -4.42 1.88
N GLN A 256 -12.05 -5.29 2.87
CA GLN A 256 -12.98 -6.41 3.07
C GLN A 256 -14.37 -5.96 3.57
N HIS A 257 -14.52 -4.69 3.95
CA HIS A 257 -15.77 -4.12 4.48
C HIS A 257 -16.50 -3.16 3.53
N TYR A 258 -16.11 -3.11 2.25
CA TYR A 258 -17.04 -2.54 1.27
C TYR A 258 -18.16 -3.56 1.05
N PRO A 259 -19.40 -3.24 1.45
CA PRO A 259 -20.53 -4.09 1.09
C PRO A 259 -20.55 -4.19 -0.44
N ARG A 260 -20.66 -5.41 -0.96
CA ARG A 260 -21.02 -5.63 -2.35
C ARG A 260 -22.32 -4.85 -2.59
N GLN A 261 -22.23 -3.72 -3.25
CA GLN A 261 -23.42 -3.09 -3.83
C GLN A 261 -23.80 -3.93 -5.04
N GLY A 262 -24.51 -4.99 -4.78
CA GLY A 262 -25.15 -5.87 -5.72
C GLY A 262 -26.44 -6.35 -5.10
N GLY A 263 -27.38 -5.43 -4.91
CA GLY A 263 -28.78 -5.78 -4.78
C GLY A 263 -29.29 -6.21 -6.16
N PRO A 264 -30.24 -7.17 -6.22
CA PRO A 264 -30.81 -7.58 -7.49
C PRO A 264 -31.51 -6.40 -8.16
N ILE A 265 -31.17 -6.15 -9.41
CA ILE A 265 -31.96 -5.28 -10.29
C ILE A 265 -33.22 -6.07 -10.61
N THR A 266 -34.34 -5.69 -10.01
CA THR A 266 -35.65 -6.10 -10.46
C THR A 266 -36.08 -5.23 -11.61
#